data_884cb1bc481d0dfe2b35e8b711377cc0
#
_entry.id   884cb1bc481d0dfe2b35e8b711377cc0
#
_cell.length_a   1.000
_cell.length_b   1.000
_cell.length_c   1.000
_cell.angle_alpha   90.00
_cell.angle_beta   90.00
_cell.angle_gamma   90.00
#
_symmetry.space_group_name_H-M   'P 1'
#
loop_
_entity.id
_entity.type
_entity.pdbx_description
1 polymer ?
#
loop_
_entity_poly.entity_id
_entity_poly.type
_entity_poly.pdbx_seq_one_letter_code
_entity_poly.pdbx_strand_id
1 'polypeptide(L)'
;PPPGHIAACNAGHLPSDCNGPETTRTVARRLFMSVALSTAQSLTLWHDVALAMVRDDEPDLSVRQVCILLTIYLEAPPHTVRDLAKKLGVTKPVITRALDTMGKLELVSRRRDDKDRRNVLIQRTVKGALYLERLADTIGNHAKRL
;
A
#
# COMPACT_ATOMS: atom_id res chain seq x y z
N PRO A 1 20.38 22.67 52.93
CA PRO A 1 21.50 22.59 51.99
C PRO A 1 22.60 21.79 52.65
N PRO A 2 23.52 21.23 52.05
CA PRO A 2 24.14 21.29 50.75
C PRO A 2 24.52 19.94 50.15
N PRO A 3 25.58 19.85 49.30
CA PRO A 3 25.42 19.50 47.89
C PRO A 3 26.15 18.18 47.55
N GLY A 4 25.91 17.78 46.29
CA GLY A 4 26.90 17.18 45.41
C GLY A 4 27.55 15.85 45.79
N HIS A 5 27.40 14.90 44.89
CA HIS A 5 28.57 14.08 44.46
C HIS A 5 28.35 13.60 43.05
N ILE A 6 29.15 14.18 42.17
CA ILE A 6 29.47 13.67 40.84
C ILE A 6 30.33 12.43 41.05
N ALA A 7 29.91 11.28 40.57
CA ALA A 7 30.76 10.09 40.46
C ALA A 7 30.98 9.77 39.00
N ALA A 8 32.24 9.74 38.65
CA ALA A 8 32.85 9.60 37.36
C ALA A 8 32.48 8.31 36.62
N CYS A 9 32.29 8.48 35.33
CA CYS A 9 32.26 7.40 34.35
C CYS A 9 33.59 6.68 34.32
N ASN A 10 33.58 5.39 34.55
CA ASN A 10 34.73 4.56 34.29
C ASN A 10 34.58 3.88 32.95
N ALA A 11 35.48 4.20 32.03
CA ALA A 11 35.64 3.59 30.74
C ALA A 11 36.20 2.16 30.91
N GLY A 12 35.65 1.23 30.18
CA GLY A 12 36.35 -0.02 29.96
C GLY A 12 35.46 -1.24 29.99
N HIS A 13 35.00 -1.67 28.90
CA HIS A 13 34.98 -3.04 28.38
C HIS A 13 33.88 -3.22 27.36
N LEU A 14 34.27 -3.15 26.08
CA LEU A 14 33.43 -3.65 24.98
C LEU A 14 33.66 -5.16 24.88
N PRO A 15 32.63 -5.99 24.95
CA PRO A 15 32.77 -7.36 24.47
C PRO A 15 32.69 -7.36 22.94
N SER A 16 33.83 -7.62 22.33
CA SER A 16 33.94 -8.15 20.98
C SER A 16 33.35 -9.55 21.00
N ASP A 17 32.22 -9.74 20.36
CA ASP A 17 31.76 -10.96 19.69
C ASP A 17 30.28 -10.92 19.45
N CYS A 18 29.86 -10.23 18.39
CA CYS A 18 28.57 -10.44 17.75
C CYS A 18 28.80 -10.78 16.28
N ASN A 19 29.33 -11.98 16.07
CA ASN A 19 29.37 -12.61 14.75
C ASN A 19 28.02 -13.30 14.53
N GLY A 20 26.99 -12.49 14.18
CA GLY A 20 25.69 -13.00 13.71
C GLY A 20 25.78 -13.24 12.20
N PRO A 21 25.05 -14.23 11.68
CA PRO A 21 25.22 -14.69 10.30
C PRO A 21 24.93 -13.56 9.30
N GLU A 22 25.87 -13.36 8.41
CA GLU A 22 25.90 -12.34 7.33
C GLU A 22 24.67 -12.35 6.39
N THR A 23 23.88 -13.42 6.42
CA THR A 23 22.70 -13.61 5.59
C THR A 23 21.57 -12.62 5.87
N THR A 24 21.40 -12.17 7.11
CA THR A 24 20.31 -11.25 7.48
C THR A 24 20.59 -9.81 7.06
N ARG A 25 21.86 -9.40 6.98
CA ARG A 25 22.24 -8.06 6.53
C ARG A 25 22.10 -7.87 5.02
N THR A 26 22.33 -8.93 4.25
CA THR A 26 22.26 -8.87 2.77
C THR A 26 20.82 -8.80 2.27
N VAL A 27 19.88 -9.46 2.94
CA VAL A 27 18.45 -9.42 2.59
C VAL A 27 17.83 -8.05 2.93
N ALA A 28 18.16 -7.47 4.09
CA ALA A 28 17.70 -6.14 4.47
C ALA A 28 18.21 -5.03 3.54
N ARG A 29 19.42 -5.18 2.98
CA ARG A 29 20.02 -4.20 2.05
C ARG A 29 19.40 -4.23 0.66
N ARG A 30 18.80 -5.36 0.23
CA ARG A 30 18.06 -5.47 -1.05
C ARG A 30 16.68 -4.81 -1.03
N LEU A 31 16.08 -4.63 0.14
CA LEU A 31 14.76 -4.00 0.30
C LEU A 31 14.80 -2.46 0.33
N PHE A 32 15.98 -1.85 0.39
CA PHE A 32 16.16 -0.40 0.38
C PHE A 32 16.97 0.08 -0.84
N MET A 33 16.69 -0.46 -2.01
CA MET A 33 17.02 0.29 -3.22
C MET A 33 15.97 1.40 -3.35
N SER A 34 16.23 2.54 -2.73
CA SER A 34 15.48 3.76 -3.00
C SER A 34 15.70 4.09 -4.48
N VAL A 35 14.70 3.85 -5.29
CA VAL A 35 14.70 4.35 -6.68
C VAL A 35 14.52 5.86 -6.56
N ALA A 36 15.62 6.60 -6.54
CA ALA A 36 15.61 8.06 -6.54
C ALA A 36 15.25 8.54 -7.95
N LEU A 37 13.96 8.74 -8.20
CA LEU A 37 13.47 9.34 -9.44
C LEU A 37 13.58 10.87 -9.34
N SER A 38 14.06 11.50 -10.42
CA SER A 38 13.95 12.95 -10.57
C SER A 38 12.48 13.36 -10.70
N THR A 39 12.19 14.64 -10.49
CA THR A 39 10.83 15.18 -10.66
C THR A 39 10.28 14.88 -12.07
N ALA A 40 11.09 15.08 -13.10
CA ALA A 40 10.70 14.80 -14.48
C ALA A 40 10.39 13.31 -14.68
N GLN A 41 11.25 12.41 -14.20
CA GLN A 41 11.02 10.96 -14.30
C GLN A 41 9.75 10.52 -13.57
N SER A 42 9.49 11.06 -12.38
CA SER A 42 8.27 10.75 -11.62
C SER A 42 7.01 11.16 -12.36
N LEU A 43 7.01 12.36 -12.96
CA LEU A 43 5.88 12.85 -13.75
C LEU A 43 5.71 12.07 -15.06
N THR A 44 6.80 11.74 -15.74
CA THR A 44 6.78 10.91 -16.95
C THR A 44 6.20 9.52 -16.65
N LEU A 45 6.67 8.87 -15.57
CA LEU A 45 6.13 7.57 -15.18
C LEU A 45 4.63 7.63 -14.93
N TRP A 46 4.19 8.62 -14.16
CA TRP A 46 2.76 8.76 -13.86
C TRP A 46 1.93 9.05 -15.12
N HIS A 47 2.42 9.92 -15.99
CA HIS A 47 1.76 10.22 -17.26
C HIS A 47 1.61 8.97 -18.13
N ASP A 48 2.69 8.20 -18.31
CA ASP A 48 2.70 7.03 -19.18
C ASP A 48 1.79 5.93 -18.65
N VAL A 49 1.80 5.70 -17.32
CA VAL A 49 0.87 4.76 -16.67
C VAL A 49 -0.58 5.20 -16.83
N ALA A 50 -0.88 6.48 -16.57
CA ALA A 50 -2.23 7.01 -16.71
C ALA A 50 -2.71 6.93 -18.16
N LEU A 51 -1.83 7.24 -19.14
CA LEU A 51 -2.13 7.14 -20.56
C LEU A 51 -2.39 5.69 -20.99
N ALA A 52 -1.63 4.74 -20.47
CA ALA A 52 -1.87 3.31 -20.70
C ALA A 52 -3.24 2.88 -20.16
N MET A 53 -3.59 3.30 -18.92
CA MET A 53 -4.89 2.99 -18.34
C MET A 53 -6.08 3.55 -19.15
N VAL A 54 -5.94 4.75 -19.71
CA VAL A 54 -7.00 5.38 -20.55
C VAL A 54 -7.15 4.67 -21.90
N ARG A 55 -6.08 4.06 -22.41
CA ARG A 55 -6.07 3.36 -23.72
C ARG A 55 -6.42 1.88 -23.62
N ASP A 56 -6.46 1.34 -22.42
CA ASP A 56 -6.81 -0.06 -22.19
C ASP A 56 -8.33 -0.26 -22.37
N ASP A 57 -8.74 -1.43 -22.82
CA ASP A 57 -10.14 -1.87 -22.87
C ASP A 57 -10.72 -2.22 -21.48
N GLU A 58 -9.90 -2.15 -20.45
CA GLU A 58 -10.32 -2.35 -19.06
C GLU A 58 -11.18 -1.18 -18.55
N PRO A 59 -12.02 -1.40 -17.53
CA PRO A 59 -12.88 -0.35 -16.98
C PRO A 59 -12.10 0.87 -16.51
N ASP A 60 -12.48 2.05 -16.97
CA ASP A 60 -11.91 3.32 -16.52
C ASP A 60 -12.29 3.59 -15.06
N LEU A 61 -11.34 3.42 -14.18
CA LEU A 61 -11.49 3.67 -12.75
C LEU A 61 -10.95 5.05 -12.38
N SER A 62 -11.76 5.83 -11.69
CA SER A 62 -11.27 7.07 -11.09
C SER A 62 -10.11 6.79 -10.11
N VAL A 63 -9.23 7.78 -9.93
CA VAL A 63 -8.11 7.69 -8.96
C VAL A 63 -8.58 7.24 -7.58
N ARG A 64 -9.77 7.69 -7.16
CA ARG A 64 -10.37 7.27 -5.89
C ARG A 64 -10.70 5.78 -5.87
N GLN A 65 -11.27 5.26 -6.94
CA GLN A 65 -11.60 3.82 -7.06
C GLN A 65 -10.34 2.97 -7.10
N VAL A 66 -9.32 3.39 -7.84
CA VAL A 66 -8.01 2.73 -7.83
C VAL A 66 -7.41 2.72 -6.42
N CYS A 67 -7.46 3.84 -5.69
CA CYS A 67 -6.96 3.94 -4.33
C CYS A 67 -7.72 3.01 -3.36
N ILE A 68 -9.04 2.92 -3.47
CA ILE A 68 -9.86 1.98 -2.68
C ILE A 68 -9.48 0.54 -3.00
N LEU A 69 -9.36 0.21 -4.29
CA LEU A 69 -9.00 -1.13 -4.74
C LEU A 69 -7.63 -1.54 -4.21
N LEU A 70 -6.62 -0.68 -4.37
CA LEU A 70 -5.28 -0.90 -3.83
C LEU A 70 -5.30 -1.10 -2.30
N THR A 71 -6.06 -0.30 -1.56
CA THR A 71 -6.21 -0.47 -0.11
C THR A 71 -6.75 -1.85 0.25
N ILE A 72 -7.79 -2.32 -0.46
CA ILE A 72 -8.40 -3.63 -0.20
C ILE A 72 -7.42 -4.78 -0.50
N TYR A 73 -6.57 -4.63 -1.50
CA TYR A 73 -5.66 -5.69 -1.93
C TYR A 73 -4.29 -5.68 -1.26
N LEU A 74 -3.79 -4.52 -0.86
CA LEU A 74 -2.46 -4.41 -0.26
C LEU A 74 -2.48 -4.50 1.27
N GLU A 75 -3.61 -4.20 1.90
CA GLU A 75 -3.70 -4.20 3.35
C GLU A 75 -4.42 -5.43 3.90
N ALA A 76 -4.17 -5.73 5.17
CA ALA A 76 -4.79 -6.86 5.83
C ALA A 76 -6.31 -6.62 6.06
N PRO A 77 -7.17 -7.63 5.79
CA PRO A 77 -8.59 -7.55 6.13
C PRO A 77 -8.79 -7.54 7.67
N PRO A 78 -9.96 -7.10 8.17
CA PRO A 78 -11.18 -6.83 7.44
C PRO A 78 -11.26 -5.40 6.89
N HIS A 79 -11.95 -5.21 5.75
CA HIS A 79 -12.22 -3.90 5.19
C HIS A 79 -13.70 -3.59 5.30
N THR A 80 -14.05 -2.44 5.90
CA THR A 80 -15.41 -1.94 6.00
C THR A 80 -15.57 -0.60 5.30
N VAL A 81 -16.81 -0.25 4.93
CA VAL A 81 -17.11 1.09 4.37
C VAL A 81 -16.66 2.21 5.32
N ARG A 82 -16.78 1.98 6.64
CA ARG A 82 -16.40 2.97 7.66
C ARG A 82 -14.89 3.20 7.65
N ASP A 83 -14.10 2.12 7.63
CA ASP A 83 -12.63 2.21 7.71
C ASP A 83 -12.06 2.82 6.43
N LEU A 84 -12.58 2.42 5.27
CA LEU A 84 -12.21 3.02 3.99
C LEU A 84 -12.56 4.52 3.94
N ALA A 85 -13.74 4.93 4.44
CA ALA A 85 -14.13 6.33 4.49
C ALA A 85 -13.21 7.15 5.40
N LYS A 86 -12.87 6.62 6.58
CA LYS A 86 -11.94 7.25 7.52
C LYS A 86 -10.54 7.39 6.91
N LYS A 87 -10.06 6.32 6.28
CA LYS A 87 -8.72 6.29 5.68
C LYS A 87 -8.55 7.27 4.52
N LEU A 88 -9.54 7.32 3.63
CA LEU A 88 -9.51 8.23 2.48
C LEU A 88 -9.95 9.67 2.80
N GLY A 89 -10.38 9.95 4.03
CA GLY A 89 -10.88 11.29 4.41
C GLY A 89 -12.14 11.69 3.67
N VAL A 90 -13.02 10.73 3.32
CA VAL A 90 -14.27 10.96 2.56
C VAL A 90 -15.48 10.43 3.31
N THR A 91 -16.67 10.81 2.86
CA THR A 91 -17.92 10.35 3.49
C THR A 91 -18.29 8.92 3.07
N LYS A 92 -19.00 8.19 3.93
CA LYS A 92 -19.48 6.83 3.64
C LYS A 92 -20.24 6.69 2.32
N PRO A 93 -21.19 7.61 1.95
CA PRO A 93 -21.88 7.54 0.66
C PRO A 93 -20.94 7.55 -0.54
N VAL A 94 -19.82 8.28 -0.46
CA VAL A 94 -18.80 8.31 -1.54
C VAL A 94 -18.15 6.95 -1.71
N ILE A 95 -17.78 6.30 -0.60
CA ILE A 95 -17.22 4.94 -0.63
C ILE A 95 -18.27 3.94 -1.14
N THR A 96 -19.51 4.04 -0.66
CA THR A 96 -20.58 3.13 -1.11
C THR A 96 -20.78 3.19 -2.61
N ARG A 97 -20.87 4.39 -3.21
CA ARG A 97 -20.99 4.56 -4.67
C ARG A 97 -19.79 3.99 -5.44
N ALA A 98 -18.58 4.21 -4.93
CA ALA A 98 -17.37 3.66 -5.54
C ALA A 98 -17.39 2.12 -5.51
N LEU A 99 -17.75 1.54 -4.37
CA LEU A 99 -17.89 0.09 -4.21
C LEU A 99 -19.05 -0.49 -5.04
N ASP A 100 -20.13 0.26 -5.25
CA ASP A 100 -21.23 -0.16 -6.13
C ASP A 100 -20.77 -0.30 -7.58
N THR A 101 -19.99 0.68 -8.06
CA THR A 101 -19.40 0.64 -9.40
C THR A 101 -18.42 -0.53 -9.52
N MET A 102 -17.48 -0.66 -8.58
CA MET A 102 -16.48 -1.74 -8.60
C MET A 102 -17.12 -3.12 -8.40
N GLY A 103 -18.23 -3.21 -7.67
CA GLY A 103 -18.99 -4.44 -7.53
C GLY A 103 -19.67 -4.86 -8.84
N LYS A 104 -20.22 -3.91 -9.61
CA LYS A 104 -20.78 -4.18 -10.96
C LYS A 104 -19.71 -4.66 -11.94
N LEU A 105 -18.48 -4.21 -11.76
CA LEU A 105 -17.30 -4.62 -12.54
C LEU A 105 -16.69 -5.92 -12.01
N GLU A 106 -17.22 -6.47 -10.92
CA GLU A 106 -16.74 -7.69 -10.25
C GLU A 106 -15.31 -7.58 -9.70
N LEU A 107 -14.81 -6.36 -9.50
CA LEU A 107 -13.47 -6.12 -8.95
C LEU A 107 -13.41 -6.31 -7.43
N VAL A 108 -14.55 -6.16 -6.77
CA VAL A 108 -14.74 -6.41 -5.34
C VAL A 108 -16.09 -7.09 -5.09
N SER A 109 -16.20 -7.83 -4.01
CA SER A 109 -17.47 -8.39 -3.54
C SER A 109 -17.79 -7.90 -2.14
N ARG A 110 -19.06 -8.04 -1.75
CA ARG A 110 -19.55 -7.65 -0.43
C ARG A 110 -20.13 -8.86 0.29
N ARG A 111 -19.75 -9.05 1.54
CA ARG A 111 -20.31 -10.07 2.40
C ARG A 111 -20.77 -9.43 3.71
N ARG A 112 -21.89 -9.87 4.25
CA ARG A 112 -22.27 -9.49 5.61
C ARG A 112 -21.32 -10.14 6.60
N ASP A 113 -20.99 -9.40 7.65
CA ASP A 113 -20.18 -9.94 8.74
C ASP A 113 -21.01 -10.94 9.54
N ASP A 114 -20.50 -12.14 9.72
CA ASP A 114 -21.19 -13.19 10.49
C ASP A 114 -21.28 -12.86 11.99
N LYS A 115 -20.35 -12.02 12.48
CA LYS A 115 -20.27 -11.60 13.90
C LYS A 115 -21.15 -10.37 14.17
N ASP A 116 -21.23 -9.44 13.22
CA ASP A 116 -22.08 -8.25 13.31
C ASP A 116 -22.72 -7.97 11.96
N ARG A 117 -23.96 -8.43 11.80
CA ARG A 117 -24.75 -8.28 10.56
C ARG A 117 -24.97 -6.84 10.11
N ARG A 118 -24.67 -5.85 10.96
CA ARG A 118 -24.73 -4.42 10.62
C ARG A 118 -23.52 -3.98 9.78
N ASN A 119 -22.42 -4.75 9.83
CA ASN A 119 -21.22 -4.49 9.08
C ASN A 119 -21.24 -5.27 7.77
N VAL A 120 -20.79 -4.59 6.71
CA VAL A 120 -20.53 -5.18 5.40
C VAL A 120 -19.03 -5.22 5.19
N LEU A 121 -18.52 -6.42 5.03
CA LEU A 121 -17.11 -6.68 4.73
C LEU A 121 -16.91 -6.63 3.22
N ILE A 122 -15.84 -5.98 2.81
CA ILE A 122 -15.43 -5.92 1.42
C ILE A 122 -14.37 -7.01 1.19
N GLN A 123 -14.60 -7.83 0.18
CA GLN A 123 -13.75 -8.96 -0.15
C GLN A 123 -13.10 -8.79 -1.52
N ARG A 124 -11.93 -9.38 -1.66
CA ARG A 124 -11.20 -9.48 -2.91
C ARG A 124 -11.89 -10.46 -3.85
N THR A 125 -11.71 -10.26 -5.15
CA THR A 125 -12.18 -11.17 -6.20
C THR A 125 -11.00 -11.57 -7.09
N VAL A 126 -11.15 -12.65 -7.85
CA VAL A 126 -10.13 -13.06 -8.81
C VAL A 126 -9.95 -11.99 -9.90
N LYS A 127 -11.06 -11.43 -10.39
CA LYS A 127 -11.03 -10.39 -11.44
C LYS A 127 -10.32 -9.13 -10.97
N GLY A 128 -10.56 -8.71 -9.71
CA GLY A 128 -9.86 -7.55 -9.14
C GLY A 128 -8.37 -7.82 -8.91
N ALA A 129 -7.98 -9.05 -8.58
CA ALA A 129 -6.57 -9.44 -8.49
C ALA A 129 -5.88 -9.34 -9.85
N LEU A 130 -6.49 -9.90 -10.90
CA LEU A 130 -5.96 -9.83 -12.28
C LEU A 130 -5.86 -8.39 -12.79
N TYR A 131 -6.84 -7.54 -12.49
CA TYR A 131 -6.79 -6.11 -12.83
C TYR A 131 -5.57 -5.43 -12.20
N LEU A 132 -5.31 -5.67 -10.92
CA LEU A 132 -4.17 -5.08 -10.22
C LEU A 132 -2.83 -5.67 -10.68
N GLU A 133 -2.79 -6.94 -11.07
CA GLU A 133 -1.59 -7.55 -11.64
C GLU A 133 -1.20 -6.86 -12.96
N ARG A 134 -2.16 -6.65 -13.86
CA ARG A 134 -1.93 -5.90 -15.12
C ARG A 134 -1.48 -4.46 -14.85
N LEU A 135 -2.10 -3.79 -13.87
CA LEU A 135 -1.69 -2.45 -13.47
C LEU A 135 -0.24 -2.44 -12.94
N ALA A 136 0.12 -3.42 -12.13
CA ALA A 136 1.49 -3.57 -11.62
C ALA A 136 2.50 -3.81 -12.75
N ASP A 137 2.16 -4.66 -13.72
CA ASP A 137 2.99 -4.90 -14.91
C ASP A 137 3.17 -3.64 -15.74
N THR A 138 2.09 -2.88 -15.94
CA THR A 138 2.13 -1.59 -16.64
C THR A 138 3.08 -0.62 -15.96
N ILE A 139 2.95 -0.44 -14.64
CA ILE A 139 3.84 0.40 -13.84
C ILE A 139 5.29 -0.09 -13.94
N GLY A 140 5.52 -1.39 -13.77
CA GLY A 140 6.84 -1.99 -13.81
C GLY A 140 7.52 -1.85 -15.18
N ASN A 141 6.77 -1.99 -16.27
CA ASN A 141 7.28 -1.84 -17.63
C ASN A 141 7.66 -0.39 -17.97
N HIS A 142 6.87 0.58 -17.52
CA HIS A 142 7.20 2.00 -17.68
C HIS A 142 8.36 2.43 -16.78
N ALA A 143 8.42 1.93 -15.55
CA ALA A 143 9.52 2.23 -14.64
C ALA A 143 10.89 1.73 -15.15
N LYS A 144 10.93 0.62 -15.90
CA LYS A 144 12.18 0.11 -16.51
C LYS A 144 12.72 0.97 -17.65
N ARG A 145 11.92 1.88 -18.19
CA ARG A 145 12.28 2.74 -19.33
C ARG A 145 12.81 4.11 -18.88
N LEU A 146 12.80 4.41 -17.60
CA LEU A 146 13.29 5.64 -16.98
C LEU A 146 14.80 5.57 -16.67
#